data_df470e65aeee78ae1ec6fdd415bc3138
#
_entry.id   df470e65aeee78ae1ec6fdd415bc3138
#
_cell.length_a   1.000
_cell.length_b   1.000
_cell.length_c   1.000
_cell.angle_alpha   90.00
_cell.angle_beta   90.00
_cell.angle_gamma   90.00
#
_symmetry.space_group_name_H-M   'P 1'
#
loop_
_entity.id
_entity.type
_entity.pdbx_description
1 polymer ?
#
loop_
_entity_poly.entity_id
_entity_poly.type
_entity_poly.pdbx_seq_one_letter_code
_entity_poly.pdbx_strand_id
1 'polypeptide(L)'
;MIRIGLRDARSHFGRFIMSIVAIALGVSFVVGSFCFREMLNNQVSQMMSTNADHDVYVRGSQEKKKDSSAMSMGSTKSYNDVDVDLAGTIAKVDGVSSARVVHMLSGVVLLDKHGDAVTTMGSPTLAIGMGKSSPWRSAKFTTGTWPKNGDEIALHSFAAEQSGLKVGDKTKIVYPDGAHKVTVSGIFTTDASQAGAIIIAIDPVTAKEKASKQSDDPDKTSLISVYGNKTTPLDDNAQQQLADRINKALPRSAKAHAITGDEYRDESTKSTQDALGFIQPLILIFAVIALFVGSFIIANTFSMIVRESMRGYALLRSIGASPLQVFSTVIVQALLLGLVGSLAGIGLGWGMVKLIASGLANMGMPLTGATNPTVSDMLVGLVVGIVVTLIGAALPARNAALAPPIQAMNETVNPA
;
A
#
# COMPACT_ATOMS: atom_id res chain seq x y z
N MET A 1 20.95 5.11 -42.53
CA MET A 1 21.48 4.98 -41.17
C MET A 1 20.61 4.10 -40.28
N ILE A 2 19.31 4.35 -40.13
CA ILE A 2 18.39 3.54 -39.28
C ILE A 2 18.36 2.06 -39.71
N ARG A 3 18.31 1.75 -41.02
CA ARG A 3 18.34 0.36 -41.55
C ARG A 3 19.64 -0.38 -41.26
N ILE A 4 20.78 0.32 -41.19
CA ILE A 4 22.08 -0.27 -40.88
C ILE A 4 22.11 -0.58 -39.37
N GLY A 5 21.69 0.33 -38.54
CA GLY A 5 21.59 0.11 -37.07
C GLY A 5 20.66 -1.04 -36.69
N LEU A 6 19.51 -1.18 -37.36
CA LEU A 6 18.57 -2.29 -37.13
C LEU A 6 19.14 -3.65 -37.57
N ARG A 7 19.88 -3.71 -38.69
CA ARG A 7 20.51 -4.92 -39.20
C ARG A 7 21.66 -5.36 -38.30
N ASP A 8 22.43 -4.42 -37.81
CA ASP A 8 23.56 -4.66 -36.91
C ASP A 8 23.07 -5.13 -35.51
N ALA A 9 22.01 -4.50 -34.98
CA ALA A 9 21.35 -4.96 -33.76
C ALA A 9 20.84 -6.42 -33.87
N ARG A 10 20.37 -6.84 -35.02
CA ARG A 10 19.86 -8.21 -35.23
C ARG A 10 20.97 -9.24 -35.32
N SER A 11 22.15 -8.88 -35.85
CA SER A 11 23.30 -9.81 -36.00
C SER A 11 24.01 -10.07 -34.68
N HIS A 12 23.90 -9.15 -33.70
CA HIS A 12 24.56 -9.24 -32.38
C HIS A 12 23.56 -9.41 -31.21
N PHE A 13 22.37 -9.93 -31.48
CA PHE A 13 21.25 -10.00 -30.54
C PHE A 13 21.63 -10.64 -29.19
N GLY A 14 22.47 -11.70 -29.17
CA GLY A 14 22.90 -12.36 -27.94
C GLY A 14 23.64 -11.44 -26.95
N ARG A 15 24.35 -10.41 -27.46
CA ARG A 15 25.10 -9.45 -26.65
C ARG A 15 24.20 -8.34 -26.11
N PHE A 16 23.18 -7.96 -26.88
CA PHE A 16 22.18 -6.99 -26.44
C PHE A 16 21.24 -7.53 -25.35
N ILE A 17 21.09 -8.86 -25.24
CA ILE A 17 20.26 -9.49 -24.19
C ILE A 17 20.69 -9.01 -22.79
N MET A 18 21.99 -8.98 -22.48
CA MET A 18 22.46 -8.55 -21.17
C MET A 18 22.13 -7.09 -20.87
N SER A 19 22.22 -6.21 -21.91
CA SER A 19 21.81 -4.81 -21.76
C SER A 19 20.30 -4.68 -21.61
N ILE A 20 19.52 -5.43 -22.40
CA ILE A 20 18.06 -5.45 -22.28
C ILE A 20 17.64 -5.93 -20.90
N VAL A 21 18.26 -6.99 -20.36
CA VAL A 21 17.99 -7.51 -19.02
C VAL A 21 18.34 -6.46 -17.95
N ALA A 22 19.50 -5.80 -18.08
CA ALA A 22 19.90 -4.76 -17.13
C ALA A 22 18.91 -3.57 -17.12
N ILE A 23 18.49 -3.10 -18.30
CA ILE A 23 17.47 -2.04 -18.43
C ILE A 23 16.15 -2.53 -17.85
N ALA A 24 15.71 -3.72 -18.23
CA ALA A 24 14.45 -4.29 -17.78
C ALA A 24 14.40 -4.46 -16.26
N LEU A 25 15.48 -4.93 -15.61
CA LEU A 25 15.57 -5.04 -14.16
C LEU A 25 15.51 -3.65 -13.49
N GLY A 26 16.26 -2.66 -13.98
CA GLY A 26 16.22 -1.30 -13.43
C GLY A 26 14.82 -0.67 -13.55
N VAL A 27 14.21 -0.76 -14.72
CA VAL A 27 12.87 -0.22 -14.98
C VAL A 27 11.80 -1.01 -14.19
N SER A 28 11.93 -2.34 -14.10
CA SER A 28 10.97 -3.16 -13.33
C SER A 28 10.97 -2.80 -11.86
N PHE A 29 12.12 -2.46 -11.30
CA PHE A 29 12.23 -2.03 -9.91
C PHE A 29 11.53 -0.66 -9.72
N VAL A 30 11.73 0.29 -10.63
CA VAL A 30 11.07 1.61 -10.57
C VAL A 30 9.55 1.47 -10.69
N VAL A 31 9.08 0.81 -11.76
CA VAL A 31 7.64 0.65 -12.01
C VAL A 31 6.98 -0.21 -10.92
N GLY A 32 7.62 -1.31 -10.52
CA GLY A 32 7.16 -2.16 -9.43
C GLY A 32 7.01 -1.40 -8.10
N SER A 33 7.93 -0.48 -7.81
CA SER A 33 7.89 0.37 -6.61
C SER A 33 6.69 1.33 -6.64
N PHE A 34 6.42 1.97 -7.77
CA PHE A 34 5.26 2.85 -7.91
C PHE A 34 3.94 2.08 -7.82
N CYS A 35 3.82 0.95 -8.51
CA CYS A 35 2.64 0.08 -8.42
C CYS A 35 2.42 -0.43 -6.98
N PHE A 36 3.48 -0.83 -6.28
CA PHE A 36 3.38 -1.30 -4.90
C PHE A 36 2.93 -0.20 -3.95
N ARG A 37 3.48 1.01 -4.10
CA ARG A 37 3.04 2.19 -3.35
C ARG A 37 1.55 2.48 -3.56
N GLU A 38 1.10 2.49 -4.82
CA GLU A 38 -0.30 2.74 -5.16
C GLU A 38 -1.23 1.67 -4.57
N MET A 39 -0.80 0.41 -4.63
CA MET A 39 -1.52 -0.71 -4.02
C MET A 39 -1.67 -0.53 -2.50
N LEU A 40 -0.59 -0.13 -1.80
CA LEU A 40 -0.63 0.15 -0.36
C LEU A 40 -1.53 1.33 -0.03
N ASN A 41 -1.44 2.43 -0.79
CA ASN A 41 -2.28 3.61 -0.60
C ASN A 41 -3.77 3.28 -0.75
N ASN A 42 -4.11 2.53 -1.79
CA ASN A 42 -5.49 2.08 -2.04
C ASN A 42 -5.98 1.15 -0.93
N GLN A 43 -5.13 0.23 -0.45
CA GLN A 43 -5.45 -0.66 0.67
C GLN A 43 -5.76 0.14 1.94
N VAL A 44 -4.90 1.10 2.30
CA VAL A 44 -5.10 1.95 3.49
C VAL A 44 -6.39 2.76 3.35
N SER A 45 -6.63 3.38 2.20
CA SER A 45 -7.84 4.17 1.95
C SER A 45 -9.12 3.32 2.08
N GLN A 46 -9.13 2.11 1.50
CA GLN A 46 -10.26 1.19 1.60
C GLN A 46 -10.47 0.68 3.04
N MET A 47 -9.40 0.36 3.77
CA MET A 47 -9.50 0.00 5.19
C MET A 47 -10.10 1.14 6.01
N MET A 48 -9.66 2.38 5.79
CA MET A 48 -10.18 3.53 6.52
C MET A 48 -11.65 3.78 6.17
N SER A 49 -12.04 3.70 4.91
CA SER A 49 -13.46 3.85 4.50
C SER A 49 -14.37 2.78 5.10
N THR A 50 -13.86 1.56 5.29
CA THR A 50 -14.61 0.45 5.88
C THR A 50 -14.68 0.55 7.40
N ASN A 51 -13.55 0.82 8.06
CA ASN A 51 -13.45 0.81 9.52
C ASN A 51 -13.98 2.11 10.16
N ALA A 52 -13.87 3.22 9.45
CA ALA A 52 -14.37 4.53 9.85
C ALA A 52 -15.64 4.88 9.06
N ASP A 53 -16.68 4.07 9.17
CA ASP A 53 -17.91 4.18 8.36
C ASP A 53 -18.99 5.09 8.96
N HIS A 54 -18.71 5.75 10.09
CA HIS A 54 -19.63 6.69 10.72
C HIS A 54 -19.65 8.05 10.02
N ASP A 55 -20.75 8.79 10.18
CA ASP A 55 -20.96 10.07 9.50
C ASP A 55 -20.26 11.22 10.21
N VAL A 56 -20.15 11.18 11.55
CA VAL A 56 -19.45 12.17 12.38
C VAL A 56 -18.68 11.46 13.49
N TYR A 57 -17.54 12.03 13.83
CA TYR A 57 -16.73 11.60 14.97
C TYR A 57 -16.53 12.76 15.94
N VAL A 58 -16.63 12.47 17.23
CA VAL A 58 -16.34 13.44 18.29
C VAL A 58 -15.13 13.00 19.06
N ARG A 59 -14.12 13.86 19.12
CA ARG A 59 -12.82 13.66 19.76
C ARG A 59 -12.44 14.86 20.63
N GLY A 60 -11.35 14.79 21.33
CA GLY A 60 -10.79 15.94 22.02
C GLY A 60 -10.41 17.08 21.07
N SER A 61 -10.55 18.31 21.52
CA SER A 61 -10.21 19.52 20.77
C SER A 61 -8.75 19.97 20.95
N GLN A 62 -8.03 19.40 21.92
CA GLN A 62 -6.66 19.77 22.22
C GLN A 62 -5.70 18.66 21.76
N GLU A 63 -4.79 19.01 20.86
CA GLU A 63 -3.73 18.10 20.42
C GLU A 63 -2.76 17.84 21.57
N LYS A 64 -2.52 16.58 21.90
CA LYS A 64 -1.50 16.17 22.88
C LYS A 64 -0.13 16.41 22.28
N LYS A 65 0.77 17.11 22.99
CA LYS A 65 2.17 17.24 22.57
C LYS A 65 2.79 15.84 22.50
N LYS A 66 3.47 15.56 21.39
CA LYS A 66 4.22 14.33 21.24
C LYS A 66 5.26 14.22 22.35
N ASP A 67 5.22 13.16 23.13
CA ASP A 67 6.39 12.70 23.84
C ASP A 67 7.41 12.22 22.79
N SER A 68 8.58 12.84 22.83
CA SER A 68 9.71 12.61 21.92
C SER A 68 10.41 11.26 22.18
N SER A 69 9.71 10.24 22.62
CA SER A 69 10.28 8.89 22.70
C SER A 69 10.43 8.32 21.30
N ALA A 70 11.67 8.12 20.93
CA ALA A 70 12.25 7.88 19.59
C ALA A 70 11.79 6.61 18.86
N MET A 71 10.64 6.04 19.15
CA MET A 71 10.15 4.79 18.51
C MET A 71 8.70 4.88 18.04
N SER A 72 8.10 6.06 18.01
CA SER A 72 6.79 6.26 17.38
C SER A 72 6.96 6.33 15.86
N MET A 73 7.04 5.19 15.21
CA MET A 73 6.92 5.06 13.76
C MET A 73 5.48 5.41 13.36
N GLY A 74 5.26 6.67 13.04
CA GLY A 74 3.98 7.17 12.55
C GLY A 74 3.45 8.32 13.39
N SER A 75 3.36 9.48 12.74
CA SER A 75 2.94 10.74 13.34
C SER A 75 1.42 10.87 13.37
N THR A 76 0.71 9.99 14.09
CA THR A 76 -0.70 10.21 14.36
C THR A 76 -0.85 11.39 15.32
N LYS A 77 -1.64 12.40 14.93
CA LYS A 77 -2.09 13.42 15.86
C LYS A 77 -2.89 12.74 16.95
N SER A 78 -2.48 12.93 18.19
CA SER A 78 -3.20 12.42 19.37
C SER A 78 -3.91 13.59 20.05
N TYR A 79 -5.14 13.39 20.43
CA TYR A 79 -5.97 14.40 21.07
C TYR A 79 -6.26 14.02 22.52
N ASN A 80 -6.73 14.98 23.34
CA ASN A 80 -7.20 14.68 24.68
C ASN A 80 -8.41 13.73 24.64
N ASP A 81 -8.49 12.87 25.64
CA ASP A 81 -9.65 12.00 25.80
C ASP A 81 -10.87 12.81 26.25
N VAL A 82 -12.07 12.34 25.90
CA VAL A 82 -13.37 12.94 26.21
C VAL A 82 -14.18 12.00 27.11
N ASP A 83 -15.15 12.55 27.84
CA ASP A 83 -16.03 11.76 28.71
C ASP A 83 -16.94 10.83 27.89
N VAL A 84 -17.04 9.56 28.28
CA VAL A 84 -17.92 8.56 27.65
C VAL A 84 -19.39 9.02 27.69
N ASP A 85 -19.79 9.73 28.76
CA ASP A 85 -21.16 10.22 28.94
C ASP A 85 -21.61 11.27 27.91
N LEU A 86 -20.65 11.90 27.20
CA LEU A 86 -20.97 12.79 26.08
C LEU A 86 -21.73 12.08 24.97
N ALA A 87 -21.56 10.76 24.81
CA ALA A 87 -22.34 9.99 23.85
C ALA A 87 -23.85 10.10 24.10
N GLY A 88 -24.27 10.13 25.38
CA GLY A 88 -25.67 10.33 25.78
C GLY A 88 -26.20 11.74 25.48
N THR A 89 -25.36 12.75 25.57
CA THR A 89 -25.67 14.11 25.18
C THR A 89 -25.79 14.25 23.67
N ILE A 90 -24.84 13.70 22.92
CA ILE A 90 -24.81 13.72 21.47
C ILE A 90 -26.01 12.96 20.87
N ALA A 91 -26.40 11.83 21.48
CA ALA A 91 -27.54 11.03 21.04
C ALA A 91 -28.89 11.79 21.04
N LYS A 92 -28.99 12.91 21.77
CA LYS A 92 -30.20 13.76 21.85
C LYS A 92 -30.21 14.88 20.80
N VAL A 93 -29.12 15.04 20.04
CA VAL A 93 -29.03 16.10 19.01
C VAL A 93 -29.87 15.70 17.82
N ASP A 94 -30.61 16.64 17.30
CA ASP A 94 -31.47 16.45 16.11
C ASP A 94 -30.63 15.99 14.89
N GLY A 95 -31.11 14.91 14.25
CA GLY A 95 -30.41 14.27 13.14
C GLY A 95 -29.40 13.18 13.55
N VAL A 96 -29.22 12.94 14.85
CA VAL A 96 -28.40 11.81 15.35
C VAL A 96 -29.28 10.57 15.49
N SER A 97 -28.93 9.52 14.75
CA SER A 97 -29.59 8.21 14.83
C SER A 97 -28.93 7.29 15.87
N SER A 98 -27.61 7.45 16.09
CA SER A 98 -26.85 6.72 17.11
C SER A 98 -25.56 7.45 17.43
N ALA A 99 -25.24 7.59 18.71
CA ALA A 99 -23.94 8.07 19.20
C ALA A 99 -23.40 7.08 20.23
N ARG A 100 -22.16 6.65 20.08
CA ARG A 100 -21.58 5.60 20.95
C ARG A 100 -20.08 5.60 20.96
N VAL A 101 -19.52 5.02 22.01
CA VAL A 101 -18.13 4.58 22.04
C VAL A 101 -18.05 3.17 21.44
N VAL A 102 -17.16 2.98 20.47
CA VAL A 102 -16.86 1.66 19.93
C VAL A 102 -15.70 1.07 20.73
N HIS A 103 -16.01 0.07 21.56
CA HIS A 103 -14.99 -0.63 22.34
C HIS A 103 -14.33 -1.71 21.48
N MET A 104 -13.02 -1.59 21.32
CA MET A 104 -12.17 -2.54 20.63
C MET A 104 -11.14 -3.11 21.59
N LEU A 105 -11.07 -4.42 21.66
CA LEU A 105 -10.17 -5.16 22.54
C LEU A 105 -9.03 -5.75 21.72
N SER A 106 -7.81 -5.51 22.14
CA SER A 106 -6.60 -6.16 21.64
C SER A 106 -6.11 -7.21 22.63
N GLY A 107 -5.15 -8.06 22.23
CA GLY A 107 -4.64 -9.14 23.07
C GLY A 107 -5.66 -10.26 23.29
N VAL A 108 -6.61 -10.42 22.38
CA VAL A 108 -7.61 -11.47 22.37
C VAL A 108 -7.12 -12.62 21.50
N VAL A 109 -7.43 -13.87 21.89
CA VAL A 109 -7.11 -15.06 21.09
C VAL A 109 -8.38 -15.85 20.82
N LEU A 110 -8.65 -16.16 19.55
CA LEU A 110 -9.69 -17.08 19.13
C LEU A 110 -9.11 -18.50 19.10
N LEU A 111 -9.80 -19.47 19.66
CA LEU A 111 -9.45 -20.88 19.46
C LEU A 111 -10.24 -21.43 18.26
N ASP A 112 -9.59 -22.29 17.51
CA ASP A 112 -10.18 -22.98 16.36
C ASP A 112 -11.08 -24.17 16.81
N LYS A 113 -11.61 -24.91 15.85
CA LYS A 113 -12.44 -26.10 16.12
C LYS A 113 -11.68 -27.24 16.81
N HIS A 114 -10.35 -27.24 16.83
CA HIS A 114 -9.51 -28.23 17.51
C HIS A 114 -9.07 -27.76 18.90
N GLY A 115 -9.30 -26.49 19.23
CA GLY A 115 -8.89 -25.86 20.48
C GLY A 115 -7.52 -25.22 20.43
N ASP A 116 -6.94 -25.11 19.23
CA ASP A 116 -5.67 -24.44 19.00
C ASP A 116 -5.88 -22.94 18.77
N ALA A 117 -4.88 -22.12 19.12
CA ALA A 117 -4.94 -20.69 18.89
C ALA A 117 -4.90 -20.36 17.39
N VAL A 118 -5.87 -19.60 16.91
CA VAL A 118 -5.83 -19.04 15.55
C VAL A 118 -4.75 -17.98 15.49
N THR A 119 -3.69 -18.26 14.78
CA THR A 119 -2.56 -17.36 14.60
C THR A 119 -2.51 -16.81 13.20
N THR A 120 -2.07 -15.56 13.07
CA THR A 120 -1.84 -14.87 11.81
C THR A 120 -0.37 -14.47 11.69
N MET A 121 0.12 -14.26 10.48
CA MET A 121 1.50 -13.83 10.25
C MET A 121 1.69 -12.34 10.57
N GLY A 122 1.55 -11.97 11.87
CA GLY A 122 1.77 -10.61 12.36
C GLY A 122 0.56 -9.69 12.34
N SER A 123 -0.59 -10.12 11.84
CA SER A 123 -1.84 -9.34 11.92
C SER A 123 -2.53 -9.55 13.28
N PRO A 124 -3.17 -8.50 13.86
CA PRO A 124 -3.78 -8.60 15.17
C PRO A 124 -5.08 -9.41 15.17
N THR A 125 -5.41 -9.97 16.34
CA THR A 125 -6.77 -10.43 16.64
C THR A 125 -7.48 -9.32 17.43
N LEU A 126 -8.63 -8.89 16.93
CA LEU A 126 -9.41 -7.78 17.48
C LEU A 126 -10.83 -8.26 17.80
N ALA A 127 -11.29 -8.02 19.02
CA ALA A 127 -12.69 -8.17 19.36
C ALA A 127 -13.35 -6.78 19.47
N ILE A 128 -14.44 -6.59 18.75
CA ILE A 128 -15.08 -5.27 18.60
C ILE A 128 -16.53 -5.39 19.08
N GLY A 129 -16.93 -4.43 19.92
CA GLY A 129 -18.30 -4.35 20.45
C GLY A 129 -19.32 -3.96 19.39
N MET A 130 -20.01 -4.94 18.83
CA MET A 130 -21.00 -4.77 17.77
C MET A 130 -22.24 -5.63 17.99
N GLY A 131 -23.39 -5.07 17.67
CA GLY A 131 -24.67 -5.74 17.84
C GLY A 131 -25.79 -5.09 17.04
N LYS A 132 -26.98 -5.61 17.13
CA LYS A 132 -28.18 -5.06 16.43
C LYS A 132 -28.44 -3.58 16.76
N SER A 133 -28.22 -3.17 18.01
CA SER A 133 -28.33 -1.78 18.46
C SER A 133 -27.13 -0.92 18.05
N SER A 134 -26.02 -1.55 17.69
CA SER A 134 -24.72 -0.98 17.43
C SER A 134 -24.09 -1.62 16.19
N PRO A 135 -24.76 -1.53 15.02
CA PRO A 135 -24.28 -2.19 13.82
C PRO A 135 -23.01 -1.53 13.27
N TRP A 136 -22.23 -2.31 12.56
CA TRP A 136 -21.20 -1.82 11.67
C TRP A 136 -21.82 -1.76 10.27
N ARG A 137 -22.00 -0.56 9.72
CA ARG A 137 -22.73 -0.34 8.47
C ARG A 137 -22.09 -1.06 7.28
N SER A 138 -20.75 -1.11 7.27
CA SER A 138 -19.97 -1.80 6.24
C SER A 138 -19.99 -3.34 6.37
N ALA A 139 -20.50 -3.89 7.48
CA ALA A 139 -20.57 -5.33 7.67
C ALA A 139 -21.84 -5.93 7.07
N LYS A 140 -21.65 -6.96 6.24
CA LYS A 140 -22.73 -7.73 5.58
C LYS A 140 -22.69 -9.18 6.04
N PHE A 141 -23.78 -9.65 6.66
CA PHE A 141 -23.86 -11.06 7.08
C PHE A 141 -23.98 -11.99 5.89
N THR A 142 -23.12 -13.00 5.84
CA THR A 142 -23.25 -14.12 4.92
C THR A 142 -24.19 -15.17 5.51
N THR A 143 -24.09 -15.43 6.82
CA THR A 143 -24.94 -16.36 7.56
C THR A 143 -25.07 -15.91 9.02
N GLY A 144 -26.22 -16.22 9.66
CA GLY A 144 -26.43 -15.91 11.07
C GLY A 144 -26.75 -14.45 11.36
N THR A 145 -26.42 -13.99 12.56
CA THR A 145 -26.79 -12.66 13.09
C THR A 145 -25.70 -12.11 14.02
N TRP A 146 -25.85 -10.82 14.39
CA TRP A 146 -25.06 -10.21 15.46
C TRP A 146 -25.17 -10.97 16.79
N PRO A 147 -24.10 -11.00 17.61
CA PRO A 147 -24.16 -11.55 18.95
C PRO A 147 -25.19 -10.81 19.82
N LYS A 148 -25.92 -11.54 20.64
CA LYS A 148 -26.99 -11.03 21.50
C LYS A 148 -26.58 -10.87 22.95
N ASN A 149 -25.54 -11.58 23.36
CA ASN A 149 -25.02 -11.62 24.74
C ASN A 149 -23.54 -12.01 24.73
N GLY A 150 -22.93 -12.07 25.92
CA GLY A 150 -21.51 -12.38 26.09
C GLY A 150 -21.08 -13.81 25.72
N ASP A 151 -22.04 -14.73 25.56
CA ASP A 151 -21.79 -16.13 25.16
C ASP A 151 -21.84 -16.35 23.65
N GLU A 152 -22.12 -15.30 22.88
CA GLU A 152 -22.19 -15.34 21.42
C GLU A 152 -21.11 -14.44 20.81
N ILE A 153 -20.56 -14.89 19.67
CA ILE A 153 -19.64 -14.10 18.84
C ILE A 153 -20.04 -14.20 17.37
N ALA A 154 -19.76 -13.16 16.59
CA ALA A 154 -19.79 -13.28 15.14
C ALA A 154 -18.38 -13.09 14.57
N LEU A 155 -18.04 -13.86 13.53
CA LEU A 155 -16.71 -13.88 12.95
C LEU A 155 -16.72 -13.19 11.59
N HIS A 156 -15.69 -12.37 11.33
CA HIS A 156 -15.40 -11.98 9.96
C HIS A 156 -15.08 -13.24 9.13
N SER A 157 -15.45 -13.24 7.85
CA SER A 157 -15.29 -14.42 6.98
C SER A 157 -13.88 -14.99 7.00
N PHE A 158 -12.87 -14.13 7.02
CA PHE A 158 -11.46 -14.55 7.13
C PHE A 158 -11.18 -15.27 8.47
N ALA A 159 -11.71 -14.76 9.58
CA ALA A 159 -11.58 -15.43 10.89
C ALA A 159 -12.28 -16.80 10.92
N ALA A 160 -13.44 -16.91 10.28
CA ALA A 160 -14.15 -18.18 10.14
C ALA A 160 -13.40 -19.20 9.27
N GLU A 161 -12.78 -18.74 8.17
CA GLU A 161 -11.96 -19.59 7.30
C GLU A 161 -10.70 -20.09 8.03
N GLN A 162 -9.97 -19.21 8.71
CA GLN A 162 -8.74 -19.56 9.42
C GLN A 162 -9.00 -20.50 10.62
N SER A 163 -10.12 -20.32 11.32
CA SER A 163 -10.50 -21.16 12.47
C SER A 163 -11.23 -22.44 12.07
N GLY A 164 -11.77 -22.52 10.85
CA GLY A 164 -12.64 -23.60 10.41
C GLY A 164 -14.01 -23.65 11.12
N LEU A 165 -14.37 -22.57 11.86
CA LEU A 165 -15.61 -22.47 12.62
C LEU A 165 -16.79 -22.06 11.71
N LYS A 166 -17.97 -22.59 12.04
CA LYS A 166 -19.24 -22.30 11.37
C LYS A 166 -20.26 -21.76 12.36
N VAL A 167 -21.33 -21.16 11.87
CA VAL A 167 -22.46 -20.73 12.71
C VAL A 167 -23.02 -21.90 13.47
N GLY A 168 -23.19 -21.75 14.79
CA GLY A 168 -23.60 -22.77 15.72
C GLY A 168 -22.47 -23.52 16.42
N ASP A 169 -21.24 -23.44 15.94
CA ASP A 169 -20.10 -24.08 16.58
C ASP A 169 -19.76 -23.42 17.91
N LYS A 170 -19.31 -24.24 18.86
CA LYS A 170 -18.84 -23.80 20.17
C LYS A 170 -17.31 -23.76 20.19
N THR A 171 -16.77 -22.66 20.67
CA THR A 171 -15.32 -22.48 20.83
C THR A 171 -15.02 -21.72 22.10
N LYS A 172 -13.79 -21.22 22.23
CA LYS A 172 -13.37 -20.32 23.30
C LYS A 172 -12.72 -19.08 22.71
N ILE A 173 -13.00 -17.96 23.32
CA ILE A 173 -12.26 -16.71 23.15
C ILE A 173 -11.46 -16.46 24.44
N VAL A 174 -10.19 -16.15 24.31
CA VAL A 174 -9.30 -15.87 25.44
C VAL A 174 -9.10 -14.36 25.50
N TYR A 175 -9.56 -13.76 26.58
CA TYR A 175 -9.30 -12.38 26.96
C TYR A 175 -8.15 -12.33 27.97
N PRO A 176 -7.59 -11.16 28.28
CA PRO A 176 -6.58 -11.03 29.33
C PRO A 176 -7.03 -11.53 30.71
N ASP A 177 -8.33 -11.53 30.99
CA ASP A 177 -8.91 -12.03 32.25
C ASP A 177 -9.29 -13.52 32.20
N GLY A 178 -9.03 -14.23 31.10
CA GLY A 178 -9.21 -15.67 30.99
C GLY A 178 -9.98 -16.14 29.76
N ALA A 179 -10.17 -17.44 29.67
CA ALA A 179 -10.86 -18.09 28.56
C ALA A 179 -12.38 -18.19 28.81
N HIS A 180 -13.18 -17.76 27.84
CA HIS A 180 -14.63 -17.80 27.87
C HIS A 180 -15.17 -18.71 26.76
N LYS A 181 -16.16 -19.55 27.10
CA LYS A 181 -16.86 -20.38 26.12
C LYS A 181 -17.87 -19.53 25.38
N VAL A 182 -17.85 -19.63 24.03
CA VAL A 182 -18.74 -18.86 23.17
C VAL A 182 -19.28 -19.72 22.04
N THR A 183 -20.41 -19.29 21.47
CA THR A 183 -21.03 -19.89 20.29
C THR A 183 -20.96 -18.92 19.13
N VAL A 184 -20.62 -19.38 17.94
CA VAL A 184 -20.60 -18.55 16.73
C VAL A 184 -22.04 -18.28 16.30
N SER A 185 -22.51 -17.02 16.43
CA SER A 185 -23.86 -16.60 16.08
C SER A 185 -24.00 -16.16 14.62
N GLY A 186 -22.88 -15.77 13.99
CA GLY A 186 -22.91 -15.32 12.61
C GLY A 186 -21.53 -15.20 11.98
N ILE A 187 -21.54 -15.15 10.65
CA ILE A 187 -20.35 -14.87 9.82
C ILE A 187 -20.68 -13.67 8.94
N PHE A 188 -19.80 -12.66 8.93
CA PHE A 188 -19.96 -11.44 8.16
C PHE A 188 -18.73 -11.14 7.30
N THR A 189 -18.94 -10.34 6.25
CA THR A 189 -17.89 -9.76 5.41
C THR A 189 -17.89 -8.25 5.52
N THR A 190 -16.80 -7.61 5.13
CA THR A 190 -16.71 -6.16 4.99
C THR A 190 -16.31 -5.81 3.56
N ASP A 191 -16.57 -4.57 3.14
CA ASP A 191 -16.31 -4.13 1.77
C ASP A 191 -14.80 -4.09 1.45
N ALA A 192 -13.94 -3.88 2.46
CA ALA A 192 -12.49 -3.95 2.30
C ALA A 192 -11.90 -5.16 3.03
N SER A 193 -10.80 -5.68 2.48
CA SER A 193 -9.98 -6.69 3.17
C SER A 193 -9.40 -6.12 4.46
N GLN A 194 -9.44 -6.92 5.52
CA GLN A 194 -8.89 -6.57 6.84
C GLN A 194 -7.39 -6.93 6.98
N ALA A 195 -6.70 -7.09 5.86
CA ALA A 195 -5.25 -7.36 5.80
C ALA A 195 -4.79 -8.53 6.72
N GLY A 196 -5.59 -9.59 6.78
CA GLY A 196 -5.27 -10.79 7.57
C GLY A 196 -5.58 -10.69 9.06
N ALA A 197 -6.20 -9.60 9.53
CA ALA A 197 -6.62 -9.49 10.92
C ALA A 197 -7.78 -10.45 11.25
N ILE A 198 -7.73 -11.07 12.41
CA ILE A 198 -8.84 -11.85 12.96
C ILE A 198 -9.81 -10.87 13.64
N ILE A 199 -10.95 -10.63 13.00
CA ILE A 199 -11.97 -9.72 13.55
C ILE A 199 -13.15 -10.53 14.08
N ILE A 200 -13.46 -10.27 15.35
CA ILE A 200 -14.51 -10.91 16.11
C ILE A 200 -15.48 -9.81 16.58
N ALA A 201 -16.75 -9.91 16.21
CA ALA A 201 -17.78 -9.09 16.82
C ALA A 201 -18.28 -9.76 18.12
N ILE A 202 -18.28 -8.99 19.20
CA ILE A 202 -18.78 -9.40 20.51
C ILE A 202 -19.91 -8.48 20.94
N ASP A 203 -20.75 -8.91 21.88
CA ASP A 203 -21.82 -8.08 22.41
C ASP A 203 -21.28 -6.76 22.97
N PRO A 204 -21.91 -5.60 22.65
CA PRO A 204 -21.42 -4.28 23.08
C PRO A 204 -21.30 -4.10 24.60
N VAL A 205 -22.18 -4.76 25.38
CA VAL A 205 -22.14 -4.67 26.86
C VAL A 205 -20.91 -5.41 27.37
N THR A 206 -20.66 -6.61 26.85
CA THR A 206 -19.46 -7.40 27.15
C THR A 206 -18.20 -6.66 26.72
N ALA A 207 -18.21 -6.05 25.53
CA ALA A 207 -17.08 -5.26 25.05
C ALA A 207 -16.75 -4.09 25.98
N LYS A 208 -17.76 -3.36 26.45
CA LYS A 208 -17.60 -2.26 27.43
C LYS A 208 -17.01 -2.77 28.73
N GLU A 209 -17.55 -3.86 29.29
CA GLU A 209 -17.06 -4.45 30.53
C GLU A 209 -15.58 -4.87 30.44
N LYS A 210 -15.22 -5.56 29.36
CA LYS A 210 -13.83 -6.01 29.17
C LYS A 210 -12.88 -4.84 28.88
N ALA A 211 -13.32 -3.84 28.09
CA ALA A 211 -12.52 -2.66 27.80
C ALA A 211 -12.27 -1.82 29.05
N SER A 212 -13.28 -1.66 29.94
CA SER A 212 -13.10 -0.91 31.18
C SER A 212 -12.10 -1.56 32.13
N LYS A 213 -11.94 -2.88 32.10
CA LYS A 213 -10.90 -3.60 32.86
C LYS A 213 -9.48 -3.44 32.29
N GLN A 214 -9.37 -3.06 31.02
CA GLN A 214 -8.09 -2.83 30.32
C GLN A 214 -7.68 -1.36 30.30
N SER A 215 -8.58 -0.44 30.64
CA SER A 215 -8.35 1.00 30.59
C SER A 215 -7.92 1.53 31.97
N ASP A 216 -6.94 2.44 31.98
CA ASP A 216 -6.53 3.19 33.16
C ASP A 216 -7.62 4.19 33.59
N ASP A 217 -8.43 4.68 32.64
CA ASP A 217 -9.55 5.60 32.87
C ASP A 217 -10.78 5.14 32.05
N PRO A 218 -11.65 4.30 32.63
CA PRO A 218 -12.80 3.71 31.92
C PRO A 218 -13.91 4.74 31.58
N ASP A 219 -13.90 5.91 32.22
CA ASP A 219 -14.86 6.98 31.95
C ASP A 219 -14.43 7.90 30.81
N LYS A 220 -13.26 7.67 30.22
CA LYS A 220 -12.72 8.42 29.11
C LYS A 220 -12.62 7.58 27.84
N THR A 221 -12.72 8.26 26.72
CA THR A 221 -12.53 7.68 25.38
C THR A 221 -11.82 8.64 24.46
N SER A 222 -11.06 8.13 23.52
CA SER A 222 -10.44 8.95 22.50
C SER A 222 -11.43 9.38 21.40
N LEU A 223 -12.56 8.65 21.24
CA LEU A 223 -13.46 8.83 20.11
C LEU A 223 -14.89 8.41 20.43
N ILE A 224 -15.86 9.25 20.07
CA ILE A 224 -17.28 8.89 20.03
C ILE A 224 -17.73 8.90 18.57
N SER A 225 -18.34 7.80 18.15
CA SER A 225 -18.77 7.55 16.78
C SER A 225 -20.25 7.83 16.62
N VAL A 226 -20.64 8.56 15.57
CA VAL A 226 -22.02 9.02 15.38
C VAL A 226 -22.52 8.64 13.99
N TYR A 227 -23.70 8.03 13.95
CA TYR A 227 -24.48 7.86 12.73
C TYR A 227 -25.62 8.87 12.68
N GLY A 228 -25.73 9.61 11.58
CA GLY A 228 -26.93 10.35 11.22
C GLY A 228 -27.99 9.42 10.61
N ASN A 229 -27.54 8.41 9.88
CA ASN A 229 -28.36 7.30 9.39
C ASN A 229 -27.63 5.97 9.58
N LYS A 230 -28.35 4.94 10.11
CA LYS A 230 -27.75 3.62 10.39
C LYS A 230 -27.56 2.75 9.15
N THR A 231 -28.23 3.05 8.06
CA THR A 231 -28.27 2.20 6.86
C THR A 231 -27.51 2.80 5.68
N THR A 232 -27.58 4.11 5.50
CA THR A 232 -26.95 4.82 4.37
C THR A 232 -26.06 5.94 4.87
N PRO A 233 -24.87 6.13 4.28
CA PRO A 233 -24.00 7.27 4.60
C PRO A 233 -24.71 8.58 4.28
N LEU A 234 -24.45 9.61 5.09
CA LEU A 234 -24.83 10.98 4.76
C LEU A 234 -23.86 11.52 3.70
N ASP A 235 -24.37 12.42 2.86
CA ASP A 235 -23.52 13.21 1.97
C ASP A 235 -22.68 14.23 2.75
N ASP A 236 -21.67 14.81 2.12
CA ASP A 236 -20.70 15.73 2.74
C ASP A 236 -21.38 16.92 3.42
N ASN A 237 -22.40 17.50 2.77
CA ASN A 237 -23.15 18.64 3.32
C ASN A 237 -23.95 18.25 4.55
N ALA A 238 -24.60 17.09 4.54
CA ALA A 238 -25.36 16.59 5.66
C ALA A 238 -24.46 16.20 6.84
N GLN A 239 -23.28 15.61 6.56
CA GLN A 239 -22.24 15.33 7.58
C GLN A 239 -21.79 16.64 8.24
N GLN A 240 -21.48 17.67 7.45
CA GLN A 240 -21.05 18.98 7.98
C GLN A 240 -22.12 19.62 8.85
N GLN A 241 -23.37 19.65 8.37
CA GLN A 241 -24.49 20.20 9.16
C GLN A 241 -24.71 19.42 10.47
N LEU A 242 -24.54 18.10 10.46
CA LEU A 242 -24.64 17.28 11.65
C LEU A 242 -23.50 17.57 12.62
N ALA A 243 -22.25 17.66 12.13
CA ALA A 243 -21.08 18.01 12.94
C ALA A 243 -21.24 19.40 13.58
N ASP A 244 -21.77 20.40 12.84
CA ASP A 244 -22.02 21.74 13.36
C ASP A 244 -23.09 21.75 14.46
N ARG A 245 -24.17 20.97 14.30
CA ARG A 245 -25.23 20.85 15.33
C ARG A 245 -24.63 20.19 16.61
N ILE A 246 -23.85 19.15 16.46
CA ILE A 246 -23.18 18.49 17.58
C ILE A 246 -22.22 19.48 18.25
N ASN A 247 -21.39 20.21 17.52
CA ASN A 247 -20.47 21.20 18.06
C ASN A 247 -21.17 22.29 18.88
N LYS A 248 -22.37 22.72 18.45
CA LYS A 248 -23.20 23.69 19.20
C LYS A 248 -23.79 23.10 20.49
N ALA A 249 -24.04 21.78 20.51
CA ALA A 249 -24.61 21.09 21.66
C ALA A 249 -23.55 20.64 22.69
N LEU A 250 -22.28 20.56 22.29
CA LEU A 250 -21.18 20.14 23.18
C LEU A 250 -20.90 21.22 24.24
N PRO A 251 -20.81 20.84 25.53
CA PRO A 251 -20.37 21.75 26.58
C PRO A 251 -18.94 22.23 26.33
N ARG A 252 -18.69 23.53 26.53
CA ARG A 252 -17.33 24.09 26.40
C ARG A 252 -16.31 23.42 27.33
N SER A 253 -16.76 22.98 28.50
CA SER A 253 -15.94 22.24 29.48
C SER A 253 -15.47 20.87 28.98
N ALA A 254 -16.17 20.26 28.04
CA ALA A 254 -15.86 18.95 27.51
C ALA A 254 -14.55 18.91 26.69
N LYS A 255 -14.07 20.09 26.22
CA LYS A 255 -12.89 20.18 25.35
C LYS A 255 -12.94 19.17 24.20
N ALA A 256 -14.14 19.00 23.63
CA ALA A 256 -14.44 18.07 22.56
C ALA A 256 -14.79 18.83 21.28
N HIS A 257 -14.58 18.19 20.14
CA HIS A 257 -14.89 18.72 18.82
C HIS A 257 -15.43 17.61 17.92
N ALA A 258 -16.51 17.91 17.20
CA ALA A 258 -17.10 17.04 16.19
C ALA A 258 -16.53 17.37 14.81
N ILE A 259 -16.04 16.34 14.13
CA ILE A 259 -15.54 16.39 12.75
C ILE A 259 -16.36 15.46 11.87
N THR A 260 -16.40 15.70 10.58
CA THR A 260 -17.10 14.84 9.64
C THR A 260 -16.40 13.47 9.52
N GLY A 261 -17.16 12.45 9.09
CA GLY A 261 -16.59 11.13 8.82
C GLY A 261 -15.53 11.18 7.73
N ASP A 262 -15.71 12.03 6.70
CA ASP A 262 -14.76 12.23 5.62
C ASP A 262 -13.45 12.84 6.12
N GLU A 263 -13.53 13.92 6.93
CA GLU A 263 -12.35 14.54 7.56
C GLU A 263 -11.59 13.55 8.43
N TYR A 264 -12.29 12.73 9.22
CA TYR A 264 -11.66 11.70 10.03
C TYR A 264 -10.96 10.62 9.19
N ARG A 265 -11.60 10.17 8.10
CA ARG A 265 -11.00 9.19 7.16
C ARG A 265 -9.76 9.74 6.47
N ASP A 266 -9.82 10.98 6.01
CA ASP A 266 -8.71 11.66 5.34
C ASP A 266 -7.52 11.85 6.29
N GLU A 267 -7.75 12.32 7.51
CA GLU A 267 -6.70 12.45 8.52
C GLU A 267 -6.07 11.09 8.88
N SER A 268 -6.90 10.07 9.08
CA SER A 268 -6.43 8.73 9.45
C SER A 268 -5.67 8.06 8.29
N THR A 269 -6.15 8.23 7.06
CA THR A 269 -5.48 7.75 5.84
C THR A 269 -4.12 8.43 5.69
N LYS A 270 -4.09 9.76 5.78
CA LYS A 270 -2.85 10.54 5.69
C LYS A 270 -1.87 10.15 6.78
N SER A 271 -2.34 10.02 8.02
CA SER A 271 -1.51 9.61 9.15
C SER A 271 -0.88 8.23 8.94
N THR A 272 -1.66 7.27 8.42
CA THR A 272 -1.15 5.93 8.11
C THR A 272 -0.16 5.96 6.94
N GLN A 273 -0.44 6.77 5.91
CA GLN A 273 0.48 6.97 4.78
C GLN A 273 1.79 7.62 5.24
N ASP A 274 1.73 8.63 6.11
CA ASP A 274 2.91 9.28 6.69
C ASP A 274 3.72 8.28 7.54
N ALA A 275 3.05 7.40 8.28
CA ALA A 275 3.70 6.33 9.03
C ALA A 275 4.45 5.34 8.13
N LEU A 276 3.91 5.05 6.95
CA LEU A 276 4.53 4.21 5.94
C LEU A 276 5.50 4.98 5.03
N GLY A 277 5.56 6.29 5.16
CA GLY A 277 6.32 7.19 4.28
C GLY A 277 7.83 6.93 4.25
N PHE A 278 8.39 6.30 5.28
CA PHE A 278 9.81 5.90 5.29
C PHE A 278 10.14 4.80 4.26
N ILE A 279 9.14 4.04 3.82
CA ILE A 279 9.33 2.97 2.82
C ILE A 279 9.68 3.56 1.46
N GLN A 280 9.06 4.70 1.09
CA GLN A 280 9.27 5.33 -0.22
C GLN A 280 10.72 5.77 -0.48
N PRO A 281 11.40 6.53 0.40
CA PRO A 281 12.81 6.86 0.18
C PRO A 281 13.72 5.64 0.17
N LEU A 282 13.42 4.60 0.98
CA LEU A 282 14.17 3.36 0.96
C LEU A 282 14.10 2.68 -0.43
N ILE A 283 12.90 2.53 -0.97
CA ILE A 283 12.68 1.95 -2.30
C ILE A 283 13.35 2.81 -3.38
N LEU A 284 13.29 4.15 -3.27
CA LEU A 284 13.93 5.05 -4.21
C LEU A 284 15.47 4.89 -4.21
N ILE A 285 16.09 4.73 -3.05
CA ILE A 285 17.53 4.46 -2.94
C ILE A 285 17.89 3.17 -3.69
N PHE A 286 17.14 2.10 -3.49
CA PHE A 286 17.36 0.84 -4.23
C PHE A 286 17.15 1.01 -5.73
N ALA A 287 16.14 1.80 -6.16
CA ALA A 287 15.92 2.11 -7.56
C ALA A 287 17.12 2.85 -8.18
N VAL A 288 17.65 3.85 -7.48
CA VAL A 288 18.85 4.62 -7.94
C VAL A 288 20.07 3.69 -8.05
N ILE A 289 20.29 2.82 -7.07
CA ILE A 289 21.40 1.85 -7.12
C ILE A 289 21.23 0.90 -8.30
N ALA A 290 20.03 0.35 -8.51
CA ALA A 290 19.74 -0.55 -9.62
C ALA A 290 19.95 0.12 -10.99
N LEU A 291 19.51 1.38 -11.14
CA LEU A 291 19.72 2.17 -12.35
C LEU A 291 21.20 2.51 -12.57
N PHE A 292 21.94 2.81 -11.51
CA PHE A 292 23.37 3.08 -11.60
C PHE A 292 24.14 1.82 -12.07
N VAL A 293 23.88 0.67 -11.46
CA VAL A 293 24.48 -0.60 -11.88
C VAL A 293 24.07 -0.95 -13.31
N GLY A 294 22.78 -0.76 -13.64
CA GLY A 294 22.27 -0.95 -14.99
C GLY A 294 22.99 -0.06 -16.02
N SER A 295 23.15 1.23 -15.71
CA SER A 295 23.88 2.18 -16.57
C SER A 295 25.34 1.75 -16.80
N PHE A 296 25.99 1.25 -15.76
CA PHE A 296 27.36 0.72 -15.87
C PHE A 296 27.45 -0.50 -16.80
N ILE A 297 26.52 -1.45 -16.66
CA ILE A 297 26.42 -2.62 -17.55
C ILE A 297 26.18 -2.19 -19.00
N ILE A 298 25.28 -1.22 -19.21
CA ILE A 298 25.00 -0.65 -20.52
C ILE A 298 26.25 -0.02 -21.13
N ALA A 299 26.96 0.82 -20.36
CA ALA A 299 28.19 1.46 -20.80
C ALA A 299 29.26 0.46 -21.21
N ASN A 300 29.46 -0.59 -20.42
CA ASN A 300 30.41 -1.66 -20.74
C ASN A 300 30.02 -2.44 -21.99
N THR A 301 28.74 -2.77 -22.16
CA THR A 301 28.25 -3.48 -23.34
C THR A 301 28.38 -2.63 -24.58
N PHE A 302 27.99 -1.35 -24.55
CA PHE A 302 28.17 -0.44 -25.69
C PHE A 302 29.65 -0.21 -26.01
N SER A 303 30.51 -0.09 -25.00
CA SER A 303 31.96 0.04 -25.22
C SER A 303 32.52 -1.17 -25.98
N MET A 304 32.08 -2.38 -25.66
CA MET A 304 32.48 -3.61 -26.34
C MET A 304 31.94 -3.63 -27.79
N ILE A 305 30.67 -3.31 -28.01
CA ILE A 305 30.04 -3.26 -29.32
C ILE A 305 30.71 -2.22 -30.22
N VAL A 306 30.99 -1.03 -29.67
CA VAL A 306 31.67 0.05 -30.39
C VAL A 306 33.07 -0.38 -30.82
N ARG A 307 33.87 -1.00 -29.92
CA ARG A 307 35.21 -1.50 -30.25
C ARG A 307 35.17 -2.53 -31.41
N GLU A 308 34.22 -3.43 -31.39
CA GLU A 308 34.05 -4.45 -32.43
C GLU A 308 33.60 -3.85 -33.76
N SER A 309 32.76 -2.82 -33.72
CA SER A 309 32.24 -2.10 -34.90
C SER A 309 33.19 -1.00 -35.43
N MET A 310 34.35 -0.79 -34.78
CA MET A 310 35.28 0.30 -35.11
C MET A 310 35.76 0.31 -36.56
N ARG A 311 36.07 -0.88 -37.13
CA ARG A 311 36.43 -1.01 -38.57
C ARG A 311 35.31 -0.53 -39.49
N GLY A 312 34.06 -0.90 -39.16
CA GLY A 312 32.90 -0.46 -39.94
C GLY A 312 32.71 1.07 -39.89
N TYR A 313 32.89 1.64 -38.68
CA TYR A 313 32.82 3.11 -38.50
C TYR A 313 33.98 3.85 -39.19
N ALA A 314 35.19 3.29 -39.16
CA ALA A 314 36.34 3.83 -39.87
C ALA A 314 36.14 3.81 -41.39
N LEU A 315 35.63 2.71 -41.96
CA LEU A 315 35.26 2.60 -43.39
C LEU A 315 34.18 3.64 -43.76
N LEU A 316 33.13 3.76 -42.95
CA LEU A 316 32.10 4.76 -43.19
C LEU A 316 32.68 6.21 -43.19
N ARG A 317 33.61 6.51 -42.31
CA ARG A 317 34.27 7.79 -42.24
C ARG A 317 35.21 8.03 -43.43
N SER A 318 35.91 7.01 -43.94
CA SER A 318 36.78 7.11 -45.10
C SER A 318 36.05 7.43 -46.39
N ILE A 319 34.77 7.03 -46.48
CA ILE A 319 33.88 7.35 -47.61
C ILE A 319 33.05 8.61 -47.41
N GLY A 320 33.35 9.42 -46.33
CA GLY A 320 32.79 10.76 -46.11
C GLY A 320 31.70 10.87 -45.04
N ALA A 321 31.46 9.83 -44.20
CA ALA A 321 30.53 9.96 -43.09
C ALA A 321 31.08 10.91 -42.01
N SER A 322 30.23 11.83 -41.50
CA SER A 322 30.60 12.75 -40.42
C SER A 322 30.67 12.07 -39.05
N PRO A 323 31.46 12.57 -38.11
CA PRO A 323 31.48 12.08 -36.71
C PRO A 323 30.08 12.06 -36.07
N LEU A 324 29.26 13.05 -36.37
CA LEU A 324 27.89 13.16 -35.86
C LEU A 324 27.00 12.03 -36.37
N GLN A 325 27.21 11.56 -37.60
CA GLN A 325 26.48 10.43 -38.15
C GLN A 325 26.84 9.10 -37.49
N VAL A 326 28.11 8.91 -37.10
CA VAL A 326 28.54 7.73 -36.32
C VAL A 326 27.95 7.79 -34.92
N PHE A 327 28.03 8.95 -34.26
CA PHE A 327 27.42 9.18 -32.96
C PHE A 327 25.92 8.86 -32.97
N SER A 328 25.19 9.43 -33.93
CA SER A 328 23.74 9.23 -34.04
C SER A 328 23.36 7.74 -34.27
N THR A 329 24.20 6.99 -34.98
CA THR A 329 23.96 5.56 -35.17
C THR A 329 23.97 4.79 -33.85
N VAL A 330 24.95 5.04 -33.00
CA VAL A 330 25.04 4.40 -31.66
C VAL A 330 23.90 4.86 -30.77
N ILE A 331 23.54 6.14 -30.78
CA ILE A 331 22.41 6.67 -29.99
C ILE A 331 21.07 6.09 -30.43
N VAL A 332 20.84 5.88 -31.73
CA VAL A 332 19.63 5.21 -32.23
C VAL A 332 19.57 3.75 -31.77
N GLN A 333 20.71 3.04 -31.77
CA GLN A 333 20.78 1.69 -31.21
C GLN A 333 20.44 1.69 -29.72
N ALA A 334 21.01 2.63 -28.96
CA ALA A 334 20.72 2.79 -27.53
C ALA A 334 19.23 3.09 -27.27
N LEU A 335 18.63 3.95 -28.08
CA LEU A 335 17.20 4.29 -27.98
C LEU A 335 16.31 3.09 -28.22
N LEU A 336 16.62 2.28 -29.24
CA LEU A 336 15.86 1.04 -29.52
C LEU A 336 15.99 0.03 -28.38
N LEU A 337 17.19 -0.16 -27.84
CA LEU A 337 17.42 -1.05 -26.71
C LEU A 337 16.75 -0.52 -25.44
N GLY A 338 16.81 0.79 -25.20
CA GLY A 338 16.11 1.47 -24.12
C GLY A 338 14.60 1.26 -24.20
N LEU A 339 14.03 1.40 -25.38
CA LEU A 339 12.61 1.17 -25.61
C LEU A 339 12.19 -0.28 -25.32
N VAL A 340 12.90 -1.24 -25.93
CA VAL A 340 12.61 -2.68 -25.73
C VAL A 340 12.82 -3.10 -24.28
N GLY A 341 13.94 -2.67 -23.67
CA GLY A 341 14.25 -2.96 -22.26
C GLY A 341 13.24 -2.33 -21.31
N SER A 342 12.79 -1.09 -21.59
CA SER A 342 11.78 -0.42 -20.76
C SER A 342 10.42 -1.11 -20.83
N LEU A 343 9.97 -1.49 -22.04
CA LEU A 343 8.71 -2.23 -22.20
C LEU A 343 8.75 -3.58 -21.49
N ALA A 344 9.86 -4.32 -21.62
CA ALA A 344 10.07 -5.55 -20.87
C ALA A 344 10.09 -5.31 -19.35
N GLY A 345 10.75 -4.23 -18.91
CA GLY A 345 10.83 -3.84 -17.50
C GLY A 345 9.48 -3.48 -16.89
N ILE A 346 8.64 -2.74 -17.64
CA ILE A 346 7.26 -2.44 -17.22
C ILE A 346 6.46 -3.73 -17.01
N GLY A 347 6.54 -4.67 -17.96
CA GLY A 347 5.87 -5.96 -17.87
C GLY A 347 6.37 -6.81 -16.69
N LEU A 348 7.69 -6.85 -16.47
CA LEU A 348 8.29 -7.56 -15.33
C LEU A 348 7.91 -6.91 -13.99
N GLY A 349 7.95 -5.59 -13.88
CA GLY A 349 7.58 -4.86 -12.65
C GLY A 349 6.12 -5.11 -12.27
N TRP A 350 5.22 -5.05 -13.25
CA TRP A 350 3.82 -5.39 -13.05
C TRP A 350 3.63 -6.86 -12.65
N GLY A 351 4.31 -7.78 -13.32
CA GLY A 351 4.28 -9.21 -12.99
C GLY A 351 4.75 -9.49 -11.56
N MET A 352 5.84 -8.83 -11.12
CA MET A 352 6.35 -8.96 -9.75
C MET A 352 5.34 -8.49 -8.70
N VAL A 353 4.69 -7.34 -8.92
CA VAL A 353 3.65 -6.83 -7.99
C VAL A 353 2.47 -7.80 -7.90
N LYS A 354 2.01 -8.36 -9.03
CA LYS A 354 0.97 -9.39 -9.05
C LYS A 354 1.38 -10.66 -8.29
N LEU A 355 2.62 -11.06 -8.45
CA LEU A 355 3.16 -12.25 -7.78
C LEU A 355 3.25 -12.02 -6.25
N ILE A 356 3.68 -10.84 -5.82
CA ILE A 356 3.68 -10.45 -4.40
C ILE A 356 2.26 -10.41 -3.87
N ALA A 357 1.32 -9.76 -4.57
CA ALA A 357 -0.08 -9.68 -4.16
C ALA A 357 -0.74 -11.06 -4.05
N SER A 358 -0.48 -11.97 -4.99
CA SER A 358 -0.99 -13.35 -4.92
C SER A 358 -0.34 -14.15 -3.80
N GLY A 359 0.94 -13.96 -3.54
CA GLY A 359 1.65 -14.57 -2.41
C GLY A 359 1.05 -14.15 -1.07
N LEU A 360 0.83 -12.83 -0.89
CA LEU A 360 0.18 -12.29 0.30
C LEU A 360 -1.27 -12.82 0.46
N ALA A 361 -2.02 -12.91 -0.64
CA ALA A 361 -3.36 -13.46 -0.62
C ALA A 361 -3.37 -14.94 -0.16
N ASN A 362 -2.43 -15.75 -0.63
CA ASN A 362 -2.27 -17.14 -0.19
C ASN A 362 -1.86 -17.26 1.29
N MET A 363 -1.25 -16.21 1.84
CA MET A 363 -0.91 -16.11 3.27
C MET A 363 -2.07 -15.52 4.10
N GLY A 364 -3.25 -15.35 3.51
CA GLY A 364 -4.43 -14.79 4.17
C GLY A 364 -4.42 -13.27 4.31
N MET A 365 -3.57 -12.58 3.59
CA MET A 365 -3.47 -11.11 3.55
C MET A 365 -3.82 -10.57 2.15
N PRO A 366 -5.04 -10.81 1.64
CA PRO A 366 -5.41 -10.33 0.32
C PRO A 366 -5.40 -8.80 0.29
N LEU A 367 -4.61 -8.24 -0.62
CA LEU A 367 -4.59 -6.81 -0.88
C LEU A 367 -5.63 -6.50 -1.96
N THR A 368 -6.58 -5.63 -1.64
CA THR A 368 -7.70 -5.27 -2.53
C THR A 368 -7.39 -4.08 -3.44
N GLY A 369 -6.19 -3.51 -3.34
CA GLY A 369 -5.76 -2.39 -4.18
C GLY A 369 -5.55 -2.79 -5.64
N ALA A 370 -5.66 -1.84 -6.57
CA ALA A 370 -5.35 -2.05 -7.97
C ALA A 370 -3.86 -2.41 -8.14
N THR A 371 -3.60 -3.58 -8.71
CA THR A 371 -2.23 -4.05 -9.01
C THR A 371 -1.73 -3.62 -10.38
N ASN A 372 -2.57 -2.92 -11.15
CA ASN A 372 -2.22 -2.49 -12.51
C ASN A 372 -1.46 -1.16 -12.45
N PRO A 373 -0.36 -1.03 -13.21
CA PRO A 373 0.36 0.24 -13.32
C PRO A 373 -0.52 1.31 -13.96
N THR A 374 -0.44 2.52 -13.45
CA THR A 374 -1.09 3.66 -14.08
C THR A 374 -0.37 4.05 -15.36
N VAL A 375 -1.04 4.80 -16.24
CA VAL A 375 -0.39 5.34 -17.46
C VAL A 375 0.82 6.21 -17.07
N SER A 376 0.71 6.93 -15.95
CA SER A 376 1.82 7.74 -15.41
C SER A 376 3.03 6.87 -15.04
N ASP A 377 2.83 5.76 -14.35
CA ASP A 377 3.91 4.85 -13.94
C ASP A 377 4.61 4.23 -15.17
N MET A 378 3.83 3.85 -16.18
CA MET A 378 4.36 3.34 -17.44
C MET A 378 5.21 4.39 -18.17
N LEU A 379 4.73 5.64 -18.23
CA LEU A 379 5.48 6.74 -18.86
C LEU A 379 6.76 7.05 -18.11
N VAL A 380 6.72 7.11 -16.78
CA VAL A 380 7.92 7.33 -15.95
C VAL A 380 8.92 6.19 -16.17
N GLY A 381 8.48 4.93 -16.13
CA GLY A 381 9.35 3.78 -16.38
C GLY A 381 9.99 3.81 -17.77
N LEU A 382 9.21 4.18 -18.79
CA LEU A 382 9.70 4.31 -20.18
C LEU A 382 10.76 5.43 -20.28
N VAL A 383 10.47 6.62 -19.76
CA VAL A 383 11.39 7.77 -19.80
C VAL A 383 12.67 7.45 -19.04
N VAL A 384 12.56 6.91 -17.81
CA VAL A 384 13.74 6.55 -17.01
C VAL A 384 14.62 5.54 -17.72
N GLY A 385 14.05 4.48 -18.29
CA GLY A 385 14.83 3.46 -19.00
C GLY A 385 15.51 3.99 -20.24
N ILE A 386 14.83 4.83 -21.03
CA ILE A 386 15.44 5.50 -22.20
C ILE A 386 16.57 6.43 -21.75
N VAL A 387 16.34 7.30 -20.78
CA VAL A 387 17.34 8.27 -20.29
C VAL A 387 18.59 7.57 -19.76
N VAL A 388 18.42 6.54 -18.92
CA VAL A 388 19.55 5.77 -18.37
C VAL A 388 20.34 5.07 -19.48
N THR A 389 19.64 4.52 -20.48
CA THR A 389 20.28 3.89 -21.62
C THR A 389 21.07 4.88 -22.46
N LEU A 390 20.53 6.07 -22.72
CA LEU A 390 21.21 7.12 -23.45
C LEU A 390 22.44 7.63 -22.70
N ILE A 391 22.35 7.82 -21.39
CA ILE A 391 23.49 8.22 -20.55
C ILE A 391 24.57 7.15 -20.58
N GLY A 392 24.23 5.86 -20.40
CA GLY A 392 25.18 4.76 -20.45
C GLY A 392 25.87 4.62 -21.82
N ALA A 393 25.16 4.90 -22.91
CA ALA A 393 25.71 4.82 -24.28
C ALA A 393 26.47 6.09 -24.72
N ALA A 394 26.30 7.23 -24.03
CA ALA A 394 26.84 8.51 -24.48
C ALA A 394 28.38 8.55 -24.62
N LEU A 395 29.10 8.01 -23.60
CA LEU A 395 30.56 7.93 -23.63
C LEU A 395 31.08 7.00 -24.73
N PRO A 396 30.58 5.74 -24.86
CA PRO A 396 30.95 4.87 -25.97
C PRO A 396 30.65 5.49 -27.34
N ALA A 397 29.49 6.13 -27.50
CA ALA A 397 29.09 6.78 -28.74
C ALA A 397 30.03 7.92 -29.14
N ARG A 398 30.44 8.74 -28.14
CA ARG A 398 31.45 9.82 -28.35
C ARG A 398 32.80 9.23 -28.77
N ASN A 399 33.24 8.18 -28.13
CA ASN A 399 34.51 7.51 -28.46
C ASN A 399 34.48 6.91 -29.87
N ALA A 400 33.38 6.31 -30.31
CA ALA A 400 33.18 5.85 -31.68
C ALA A 400 33.25 6.99 -32.70
N ALA A 401 32.67 8.14 -32.40
CA ALA A 401 32.64 9.30 -33.28
C ALA A 401 33.99 9.97 -33.44
N LEU A 402 34.82 9.95 -32.40
CA LEU A 402 36.13 10.62 -32.38
C LEU A 402 37.31 9.75 -32.85
N ALA A 403 37.10 8.45 -33.05
CA ALA A 403 38.16 7.53 -33.42
C ALA A 403 38.78 7.91 -34.79
N PRO A 404 40.11 8.05 -34.89
CA PRO A 404 40.80 8.38 -36.15
C PRO A 404 40.68 7.22 -37.16
N PRO A 405 40.31 7.47 -38.44
CA PRO A 405 40.14 6.40 -39.44
C PRO A 405 41.40 5.57 -39.64
N ILE A 406 42.54 6.17 -39.59
CA ILE A 406 43.87 5.57 -39.86
C ILE A 406 44.25 4.59 -38.73
N GLN A 407 44.04 4.95 -37.47
CA GLN A 407 44.35 4.06 -36.35
C GLN A 407 43.42 2.81 -36.28
N ALA A 408 42.14 2.98 -36.60
CA ALA A 408 41.18 1.89 -36.59
C ALA A 408 41.41 0.83 -37.71
N MET A 409 42.15 1.18 -38.76
CA MET A 409 42.56 0.24 -39.84
C MET A 409 43.90 -0.47 -39.51
N ASN A 410 44.74 0.09 -38.64
CA ASN A 410 46.08 -0.45 -38.34
C ASN A 410 46.15 -1.37 -37.10
N GLU A 411 45.11 -1.49 -36.29
CA GLU A 411 45.07 -2.34 -35.06
C GLU A 411 45.01 -3.86 -35.31
N THR A 412 45.35 -4.32 -36.52
CA THR A 412 45.33 -5.75 -36.90
C THR A 412 46.71 -6.41 -36.96
N VAL A 413 47.77 -5.83 -36.38
CA VAL A 413 49.13 -6.40 -36.51
C VAL A 413 49.69 -6.76 -35.11
N ASN A 414 48.93 -7.08 -34.11
CA ASN A 414 49.43 -7.81 -32.95
C ASN A 414 48.38 -8.75 -32.37
N PRO A 415 48.37 -10.05 -32.75
CA PRO A 415 47.87 -11.11 -31.90
C PRO A 415 48.95 -11.42 -30.88
N ALA A 416 48.77 -10.99 -29.63
CA ALA A 416 49.48 -11.55 -28.48
C ALA A 416 48.55 -12.47 -27.72
#